data_6b7e7a37a7b4db4757cfb72c727fc841
#
_entry.id   6b7e7a37a7b4db4757cfb72c727fc841
#
_cell.length_a   1.000
_cell.length_b   1.000
_cell.length_c   1.000
_cell.angle_alpha   90.00
_cell.angle_beta   90.00
_cell.angle_gamma   90.00
#
_symmetry.space_group_name_H-M   'P 1'
#
loop_
_entity.id
_entity.type
_entity.pdbx_description
1 polymer ?
#
loop_
_entity_poly.entity_id
_entity_poly.type
_entity_poly.pdbx_seq_one_letter_code
_entity_poly.pdbx_strand_id
1 'polypeptide(L)'
;VHINARAKVIQLNGMLIGTAGSPRYRQIIQHHMTGLRKPTPDESMLRYLAVEFIPALRQALRENGFSKTDAGQENSEYSAMLIGYQGQLFRIECDFSILQWERDFDAIGSANSIAFGAMAALSPRLAPEKRITRVLEIAAKFDPYVCPPFVIRNTGELS
;
A
#
# COMPACT_ATOMS: atom_id res chain seq x y z
N VAL A 1 -6.03 -6.67 -23.65
CA VAL A 1 -5.51 -6.48 -22.29
C VAL A 1 -5.52 -4.99 -22.01
N HIS A 2 -6.45 -4.50 -21.18
CA HIS A 2 -6.43 -3.10 -20.76
C HIS A 2 -5.32 -2.93 -19.72
N ILE A 3 -4.17 -2.42 -20.14
CA ILE A 3 -3.11 -1.99 -19.24
C ILE A 3 -3.63 -0.75 -18.52
N ASN A 4 -3.94 -0.89 -17.23
CA ASN A 4 -4.28 0.25 -16.41
C ASN A 4 -2.98 1.05 -16.15
N ALA A 5 -2.69 2.02 -17.01
CA ALA A 5 -1.46 2.83 -17.01
C ALA A 5 -1.31 3.73 -15.76
N ARG A 6 -2.26 3.69 -14.81
CA ARG A 6 -2.19 4.48 -13.58
C ARG A 6 -1.39 3.75 -12.52
N ALA A 7 -0.42 4.47 -11.97
CA ALA A 7 0.42 3.98 -10.87
C ALA A 7 -0.43 3.42 -9.72
N LYS A 8 -0.07 2.23 -9.23
CA LYS A 8 -0.71 1.62 -8.03
C LYS A 8 -0.20 2.26 -6.72
N VAL A 9 0.75 3.17 -6.82
CA VAL A 9 1.29 3.95 -5.71
C VAL A 9 0.81 5.38 -5.84
N ILE A 10 0.19 5.89 -4.79
CA ILE A 10 -0.31 7.27 -4.68
C ILE A 10 0.38 7.98 -3.52
N GLN A 11 0.33 9.31 -3.56
CA GLN A 11 0.84 10.17 -2.52
C GLN A 11 -0.31 10.87 -1.80
N LEU A 12 -0.33 10.79 -0.48
CA LEU A 12 -1.32 11.47 0.36
C LEU A 12 -0.65 11.95 1.66
N ASN A 13 -0.68 13.24 1.92
CA ASN A 13 -0.18 13.85 3.16
C ASN A 13 1.26 13.46 3.56
N GLY A 14 2.17 13.35 2.58
CA GLY A 14 3.55 12.91 2.81
C GLY A 14 3.73 11.40 2.95
N MET A 15 2.66 10.63 2.88
CA MET A 15 2.69 9.17 2.83
C MET A 15 2.76 8.69 1.38
N LEU A 16 3.51 7.61 1.13
CA LEU A 16 3.38 6.80 -0.08
C LEU A 16 2.44 5.63 0.23
N ILE A 17 1.40 5.47 -0.56
CA ILE A 17 0.38 4.44 -0.38
C ILE A 17 0.34 3.55 -1.61
N GLY A 18 0.79 2.31 -1.48
CA GLY A 18 0.62 1.26 -2.47
C GLY A 18 -0.65 0.46 -2.20
N THR A 19 -1.43 0.12 -3.22
CA THR A 19 -2.68 -0.64 -3.06
C THR A 19 -2.69 -1.91 -3.89
N ALA A 20 -3.31 -2.96 -3.36
CA ALA A 20 -3.65 -4.19 -4.05
C ALA A 20 -5.15 -4.47 -3.92
N GLY A 21 -5.70 -5.26 -4.86
CA GLY A 21 -7.13 -5.53 -4.93
C GLY A 21 -7.82 -4.62 -5.96
N SER A 22 -9.01 -4.14 -5.63
CA SER A 22 -9.84 -3.36 -6.56
C SER A 22 -9.22 -2.00 -6.93
N PRO A 23 -9.18 -1.63 -8.22
CA PRO A 23 -8.83 -0.27 -8.63
C PRO A 23 -9.74 0.82 -8.01
N ARG A 24 -10.99 0.48 -7.71
CA ARG A 24 -11.95 1.37 -7.06
C ARG A 24 -11.50 1.76 -5.65
N TYR A 25 -10.93 0.82 -4.91
CA TYR A 25 -10.34 1.08 -3.58
C TYR A 25 -9.32 2.22 -3.62
N ARG A 26 -8.35 2.13 -4.55
CA ARG A 26 -7.35 3.19 -4.75
C ARG A 26 -7.97 4.53 -5.14
N GLN A 27 -8.94 4.52 -6.05
CA GLN A 27 -9.61 5.75 -6.50
C GLN A 27 -10.32 6.46 -5.35
N ILE A 28 -10.95 5.70 -4.45
CA ILE A 28 -11.60 6.27 -3.26
C ILE A 28 -10.55 6.92 -2.35
N ILE A 29 -9.44 6.25 -2.06
CA ILE A 29 -8.36 6.81 -1.26
C ILE A 29 -7.84 8.11 -1.88
N GLN A 30 -7.59 8.08 -3.18
CA GLN A 30 -7.00 9.22 -3.91
C GLN A 30 -7.92 10.44 -3.98
N HIS A 31 -9.22 10.25 -4.09
CA HIS A 31 -10.16 11.31 -4.45
C HIS A 31 -11.21 11.63 -3.38
N HIS A 32 -11.42 10.74 -2.40
CA HIS A 32 -12.48 10.91 -1.40
C HIS A 32 -11.97 10.97 0.05
N MET A 33 -10.66 10.80 0.29
CA MET A 33 -10.06 11.05 1.60
C MET A 33 -9.64 12.52 1.75
N THR A 34 -10.52 13.43 1.39
CA THR A 34 -10.32 14.88 1.51
C THR A 34 -10.51 15.32 2.98
N GLY A 35 -9.73 16.28 3.41
CA GLY A 35 -9.82 16.79 4.78
C GLY A 35 -9.04 15.98 5.84
N LEU A 36 -8.42 14.88 5.47
CA LEU A 36 -7.51 14.18 6.37
C LEU A 36 -6.30 15.09 6.67
N ARG A 37 -6.03 15.34 7.96
CA ARG A 37 -4.85 16.11 8.35
C ARG A 37 -3.56 15.36 8.03
N LYS A 38 -2.48 16.09 7.87
CA LYS A 38 -1.15 15.48 7.77
C LYS A 38 -0.71 14.94 9.14
N PRO A 39 0.03 13.82 9.20
CA PRO A 39 0.71 13.41 10.43
C PRO A 39 1.75 14.46 10.81
N THR A 40 1.90 14.70 12.12
CA THR A 40 2.96 15.58 12.63
C THR A 40 4.26 14.80 12.82
N PRO A 41 5.44 15.45 12.72
CA PRO A 41 6.74 14.75 12.81
C PRO A 41 6.94 13.97 14.10
N ASP A 42 6.38 14.45 15.20
CA ASP A 42 6.60 13.91 16.55
C ASP A 42 5.51 12.94 17.04
N GLU A 43 4.46 12.72 16.24
CA GLU A 43 3.41 11.79 16.64
C GLU A 43 3.74 10.35 16.24
N SER A 44 3.24 9.40 17.04
CA SER A 44 3.29 7.99 16.67
C SER A 44 2.48 7.75 15.40
N MET A 45 3.15 7.30 14.33
CA MET A 45 2.48 6.99 13.06
C MET A 45 1.43 5.89 13.23
N LEU A 46 1.70 4.88 14.06
CA LEU A 46 0.72 3.83 14.37
C LEU A 46 -0.55 4.44 14.98
N ARG A 47 -0.39 5.38 15.92
CA ARG A 47 -1.54 6.07 16.54
C ARG A 47 -2.29 6.92 15.52
N TYR A 48 -1.59 7.68 14.68
CA TYR A 48 -2.21 8.48 13.61
C TYR A 48 -3.01 7.58 12.66
N LEU A 49 -2.44 6.46 12.24
CA LEU A 49 -3.14 5.52 11.37
C LEU A 49 -4.42 4.98 12.05
N ALA A 50 -4.33 4.59 13.31
CA ALA A 50 -5.47 3.99 14.03
C ALA A 50 -6.60 5.00 14.31
N VAL A 51 -6.25 6.24 14.64
CA VAL A 51 -7.22 7.24 15.18
C VAL A 51 -7.73 8.20 14.11
N GLU A 52 -6.92 8.49 13.08
CA GLU A 52 -7.27 9.45 12.03
C GLU A 52 -7.48 8.78 10.68
N PHE A 53 -6.46 8.05 10.21
CA PHE A 53 -6.46 7.50 8.85
C PHE A 53 -7.53 6.41 8.66
N ILE A 54 -7.58 5.40 9.53
CA ILE A 54 -8.53 4.29 9.41
C ILE A 54 -9.99 4.77 9.53
N PRO A 55 -10.39 5.61 10.49
CA PRO A 55 -11.73 6.16 10.51
C PRO A 55 -12.11 6.92 9.24
N ALA A 56 -11.21 7.76 8.71
CA ALA A 56 -11.44 8.49 7.46
C ALA A 56 -11.55 7.55 6.27
N LEU A 57 -10.71 6.51 6.19
CA LEU A 57 -10.77 5.49 5.15
C LEU A 57 -12.11 4.75 5.19
N ARG A 58 -12.53 4.25 6.36
CA ARG A 58 -13.81 3.55 6.53
C ARG A 58 -14.99 4.42 6.13
N GLN A 59 -14.98 5.69 6.52
CA GLN A 59 -16.02 6.65 6.11
C GLN A 59 -16.04 6.80 4.58
N ALA A 60 -14.89 7.07 3.94
CA ALA A 60 -14.81 7.23 2.50
C ALA A 60 -15.27 5.98 1.74
N LEU A 61 -14.93 4.77 2.22
CA LEU A 61 -15.37 3.51 1.63
C LEU A 61 -16.89 3.33 1.74
N ARG A 62 -17.49 3.61 2.91
CA ARG A 62 -18.94 3.52 3.13
C ARG A 62 -19.70 4.50 2.24
N GLU A 63 -19.30 5.76 2.22
CA GLU A 63 -19.94 6.82 1.42
C GLU A 63 -19.87 6.53 -0.09
N ASN A 64 -18.89 5.74 -0.53
CA ASN A 64 -18.71 5.36 -1.93
C ASN A 64 -19.19 3.93 -2.24
N GLY A 65 -19.93 3.28 -1.32
CA GLY A 65 -20.52 1.96 -1.53
C GLY A 65 -19.50 0.84 -1.72
N PHE A 66 -18.33 0.94 -1.11
CA PHE A 66 -17.24 -0.04 -1.23
C PHE A 66 -17.01 -0.85 0.05
N SER A 67 -17.57 -0.44 1.17
CA SER A 67 -17.47 -1.19 2.43
C SER A 67 -18.51 -2.33 2.45
N LYS A 68 -18.07 -3.52 2.83
CA LYS A 68 -18.95 -4.67 3.11
C LYS A 68 -18.93 -5.02 4.58
N THR A 69 -20.04 -5.53 5.07
CA THR A 69 -20.14 -6.11 6.41
C THR A 69 -20.39 -7.59 6.27
N ASP A 70 -19.47 -8.41 6.77
CA ASP A 70 -19.60 -9.85 6.83
C ASP A 70 -19.50 -10.32 8.29
N ALA A 71 -20.47 -11.14 8.72
CA ALA A 71 -20.57 -11.61 10.11
C ALA A 71 -20.40 -10.51 11.19
N GLY A 72 -20.88 -9.29 10.89
CA GLY A 72 -20.77 -8.14 11.79
C GLY A 72 -19.44 -7.36 11.72
N GLN A 73 -18.50 -7.81 10.89
CA GLN A 73 -17.25 -7.11 10.63
C GLN A 73 -17.27 -6.36 9.29
N GLU A 74 -16.91 -5.08 9.34
CA GLU A 74 -16.71 -4.27 8.13
C GLU A 74 -15.36 -4.59 7.50
N ASN A 75 -15.32 -4.72 6.17
CA ASN A 75 -14.09 -4.99 5.43
C ASN A 75 -14.05 -4.25 4.08
N SER A 76 -12.87 -4.21 3.48
CA SER A 76 -12.57 -3.55 2.20
C SER A 76 -12.48 -4.53 1.02
N GLU A 77 -13.30 -5.55 0.97
CA GLU A 77 -13.39 -6.51 -0.16
C GLU A 77 -12.03 -7.07 -0.61
N TYR A 78 -11.27 -7.67 0.30
CA TYR A 78 -9.96 -8.27 0.02
C TYR A 78 -8.91 -7.27 -0.50
N SER A 79 -9.15 -5.98 -0.37
CA SER A 79 -8.17 -4.95 -0.70
C SER A 79 -7.25 -4.70 0.47
N ALA A 80 -5.96 -4.53 0.17
CA ALA A 80 -4.93 -4.21 1.15
C ALA A 80 -4.10 -3.02 0.69
N MET A 81 -3.40 -2.37 1.61
CA MET A 81 -2.45 -1.31 1.29
C MET A 81 -1.16 -1.40 2.08
N LEU A 82 -0.10 -0.86 1.51
CA LEU A 82 1.15 -0.54 2.18
C LEU A 82 1.28 0.97 2.29
N ILE A 83 1.68 1.45 3.46
CA ILE A 83 1.92 2.87 3.72
C ILE A 83 3.38 3.03 4.13
N GLY A 84 4.14 3.78 3.33
CA GLY A 84 5.49 4.22 3.65
C GLY A 84 5.49 5.67 4.15
N TYR A 85 6.09 5.92 5.31
CA TYR A 85 6.23 7.26 5.89
C TYR A 85 7.50 7.37 6.73
N GLN A 86 8.38 8.32 6.43
CA GLN A 86 9.61 8.59 7.20
C GLN A 86 10.43 7.34 7.55
N GLY A 87 10.65 6.45 6.57
CA GLY A 87 11.40 5.22 6.76
C GLY A 87 10.65 4.10 7.49
N GLN A 88 9.40 4.31 7.88
CA GLN A 88 8.54 3.29 8.46
C GLN A 88 7.62 2.70 7.39
N LEU A 89 7.27 1.43 7.54
CA LEU A 89 6.38 0.70 6.64
C LEU A 89 5.25 0.06 7.45
N PHE A 90 4.03 0.33 7.03
CA PHE A 90 2.81 -0.22 7.64
C PHE A 90 1.98 -0.93 6.58
N ARG A 91 1.31 -1.99 6.97
CA ARG A 91 0.34 -2.70 6.15
C ARG A 91 -1.04 -2.59 6.78
N ILE A 92 -2.02 -2.21 5.96
CA ILE A 92 -3.43 -2.22 6.35
C ILE A 92 -4.09 -3.38 5.62
N GLU A 93 -4.65 -4.30 6.40
CA GLU A 93 -5.38 -5.46 5.88
C GLU A 93 -6.83 -5.10 5.52
N CYS A 94 -7.53 -6.05 4.92
CA CYS A 94 -8.91 -5.83 4.50
C CYS A 94 -9.88 -5.61 5.68
N ASP A 95 -9.56 -6.08 6.87
CA ASP A 95 -10.31 -5.86 8.12
C ASP A 95 -9.92 -4.56 8.84
N PHE A 96 -9.09 -3.73 8.20
CA PHE A 96 -8.53 -2.47 8.73
C PHE A 96 -7.53 -2.65 9.86
N SER A 97 -7.04 -3.85 10.12
CA SER A 97 -5.93 -4.05 11.04
C SER A 97 -4.65 -3.43 10.48
N ILE A 98 -3.85 -2.87 11.39
CA ILE A 98 -2.57 -2.23 11.08
C ILE A 98 -1.45 -3.16 11.51
N LEU A 99 -0.62 -3.58 10.56
CA LEU A 99 0.55 -4.40 10.82
C LEU A 99 1.82 -3.57 10.59
N GLN A 100 2.75 -3.68 11.51
CA GLN A 100 4.11 -3.17 11.38
C GLN A 100 5.08 -4.32 11.65
N TRP A 101 5.96 -4.59 10.70
CA TRP A 101 6.90 -5.69 10.82
C TRP A 101 8.29 -5.18 11.23
N GLU A 102 9.05 -6.01 11.92
CA GLU A 102 10.46 -5.71 12.21
C GLU A 102 11.36 -5.73 10.97
N ARG A 103 10.91 -6.41 9.91
CA ARG A 103 11.64 -6.44 8.63
C ARG A 103 11.48 -5.14 7.86
N ASP A 104 12.48 -4.81 7.05
CA ASP A 104 12.60 -3.58 6.26
C ASP A 104 11.84 -3.61 4.92
N PHE A 105 11.04 -4.63 4.65
CA PHE A 105 10.25 -4.77 3.43
C PHE A 105 8.93 -5.49 3.65
N ASP A 106 7.97 -5.21 2.78
CA ASP A 106 6.69 -5.92 2.70
C ASP A 106 6.18 -5.97 1.25
N ALA A 107 5.20 -6.85 0.97
CA ALA A 107 4.59 -7.02 -0.33
C ALA A 107 3.11 -7.36 -0.21
N ILE A 108 2.29 -6.79 -1.09
CA ILE A 108 0.86 -7.05 -1.20
C ILE A 108 0.48 -7.40 -2.64
N GLY A 109 -0.64 -8.07 -2.82
CA GLY A 109 -1.15 -8.47 -4.13
C GLY A 109 -0.87 -9.94 -4.46
N SER A 110 -1.22 -10.35 -5.68
CA SER A 110 -1.16 -11.75 -6.14
C SER A 110 0.24 -12.37 -6.05
N ALA A 111 1.27 -11.59 -6.37
CA ALA A 111 2.66 -12.05 -6.37
C ALA A 111 3.38 -11.85 -5.03
N ASN A 112 2.70 -11.60 -3.93
CA ASN A 112 3.34 -11.27 -2.65
C ASN A 112 4.34 -12.35 -2.19
N SER A 113 3.99 -13.63 -2.27
CA SER A 113 4.87 -14.74 -1.86
C SER A 113 6.13 -14.82 -2.72
N ILE A 114 6.00 -14.57 -4.03
CA ILE A 114 7.14 -14.51 -4.96
C ILE A 114 8.03 -13.32 -4.58
N ALA A 115 7.43 -12.17 -4.33
CA ALA A 115 8.16 -10.95 -3.93
C ALA A 115 8.91 -11.15 -2.61
N PHE A 116 8.32 -11.80 -1.61
CA PHE A 116 8.99 -12.14 -0.36
C PHE A 116 10.20 -13.03 -0.57
N GLY A 117 10.04 -14.12 -1.31
CA GLY A 117 11.15 -15.04 -1.61
C GLY A 117 12.27 -14.36 -2.37
N ALA A 118 11.94 -13.56 -3.39
CA ALA A 118 12.91 -12.79 -4.16
C ALA A 118 13.63 -11.74 -3.29
N MET A 119 12.89 -10.99 -2.45
CA MET A 119 13.46 -9.99 -1.57
C MET A 119 14.43 -10.61 -0.54
N ALA A 120 14.07 -11.76 0.02
CA ALA A 120 14.93 -12.48 0.97
C ALA A 120 16.20 -13.03 0.33
N ALA A 121 16.14 -13.43 -0.95
CA ALA A 121 17.29 -13.98 -1.68
C ALA A 121 18.25 -12.91 -2.21
N LEU A 122 17.79 -11.66 -2.37
CA LEU A 122 18.61 -10.57 -2.87
C LEU A 122 19.45 -9.94 -1.75
N SER A 123 20.68 -9.54 -2.10
CA SER A 123 21.57 -8.89 -1.16
C SER A 123 20.96 -7.61 -0.58
N PRO A 124 20.96 -7.43 0.75
CA PRO A 124 20.50 -6.20 1.39
C PRO A 124 21.41 -4.98 1.10
N ARG A 125 22.60 -5.20 0.52
CA ARG A 125 23.53 -4.15 0.09
C ARG A 125 23.15 -3.52 -1.25
N LEU A 126 22.22 -4.11 -2.00
CA LEU A 126 21.69 -3.48 -3.22
C LEU A 126 20.92 -2.22 -2.85
N ALA A 127 21.09 -1.17 -3.67
CA ALA A 127 20.28 0.04 -3.55
C ALA A 127 18.78 -0.34 -3.58
N PRO A 128 17.93 0.24 -2.72
CA PRO A 128 16.52 -0.14 -2.59
C PRO A 128 15.76 -0.20 -3.91
N GLU A 129 15.95 0.79 -4.77
CA GLU A 129 15.31 0.84 -6.09
C GLU A 129 15.72 -0.33 -6.99
N LYS A 130 17.01 -0.67 -7.01
CA LYS A 130 17.51 -1.82 -7.78
C LYS A 130 16.98 -3.13 -7.21
N ARG A 131 16.90 -3.25 -5.88
CA ARG A 131 16.38 -4.42 -5.21
C ARG A 131 14.90 -4.62 -5.54
N ILE A 132 14.08 -3.56 -5.43
CA ILE A 132 12.65 -3.59 -5.79
C ILE A 132 12.46 -3.92 -7.29
N THR A 133 13.23 -3.30 -8.17
CA THR A 133 13.16 -3.59 -9.62
C THR A 133 13.41 -5.06 -9.90
N ARG A 134 14.44 -5.65 -9.30
CA ARG A 134 14.75 -7.08 -9.45
C ARG A 134 13.64 -7.97 -8.94
N VAL A 135 13.03 -7.63 -7.81
CA VAL A 135 11.88 -8.37 -7.26
C VAL A 135 10.70 -8.33 -8.24
N LEU A 136 10.39 -7.17 -8.80
CA LEU A 136 9.30 -7.01 -9.77
C LEU A 136 9.58 -7.76 -11.07
N GLU A 137 10.83 -7.75 -11.57
CA GLU A 137 11.26 -8.53 -12.74
C GLU A 137 11.10 -10.04 -12.50
N ILE A 138 11.43 -10.52 -11.30
CA ILE A 138 11.25 -11.93 -10.92
C ILE A 138 9.76 -12.24 -10.83
N ALA A 139 8.98 -11.44 -10.14
CA ALA A 139 7.55 -11.63 -9.98
C ALA A 139 6.83 -11.68 -11.34
N ALA A 140 7.21 -10.83 -12.28
CA ALA A 140 6.64 -10.78 -13.62
C ALA A 140 6.85 -12.04 -14.47
N LYS A 141 7.81 -12.90 -14.09
CA LYS A 141 8.02 -14.19 -14.77
C LYS A 141 7.01 -15.26 -14.37
N PHE A 142 6.39 -15.11 -13.20
CA PHE A 142 5.54 -16.13 -12.59
C PHE A 142 4.11 -15.67 -12.34
N ASP A 143 3.86 -14.35 -12.34
CA ASP A 143 2.54 -13.78 -12.12
C ASP A 143 2.15 -12.86 -13.30
N PRO A 144 1.11 -13.21 -14.09
CA PRO A 144 0.69 -12.43 -15.26
C PRO A 144 0.10 -11.05 -14.90
N TYR A 145 -0.23 -10.80 -13.63
CA TYR A 145 -0.72 -9.50 -13.17
C TYR A 145 0.40 -8.55 -12.79
N VAL A 146 1.65 -9.02 -12.81
CA VAL A 146 2.85 -8.19 -12.61
C VAL A 146 3.54 -8.01 -13.95
N CYS A 147 3.45 -6.82 -14.52
CA CYS A 147 4.05 -6.52 -15.82
C CYS A 147 4.62 -5.11 -15.86
N PRO A 148 5.70 -4.89 -16.64
CA PRO A 148 6.23 -3.55 -16.88
C PRO A 148 5.22 -2.66 -17.67
N PRO A 149 5.35 -1.32 -17.59
CA PRO A 149 6.39 -0.60 -16.86
C PRO A 149 6.14 -0.60 -15.35
N PHE A 150 7.22 -0.79 -14.56
CA PHE A 150 7.15 -0.72 -13.11
C PHE A 150 7.25 0.74 -12.65
N VAL A 151 6.45 1.12 -11.64
CA VAL A 151 6.49 2.44 -11.03
C VAL A 151 7.12 2.33 -9.65
N ILE A 152 8.26 2.99 -9.47
CA ILE A 152 8.96 3.08 -8.20
C ILE A 152 8.85 4.52 -7.70
N ARG A 153 8.60 4.71 -6.42
CA ARG A 153 8.50 6.00 -5.74
C ARG A 153 9.36 5.99 -4.49
N ASN A 154 9.91 7.15 -4.16
CA ASN A 154 10.73 7.35 -2.98
C ASN A 154 10.07 8.40 -2.06
N THR A 155 10.06 8.15 -0.74
CA THR A 155 9.54 9.11 0.24
C THR A 155 10.40 10.37 0.36
N GLY A 156 11.68 10.31 0.00
CA GLY A 156 12.58 11.47 -0.04
C GLY A 156 12.24 12.50 -1.13
N GLU A 157 11.41 12.15 -2.11
CA GLU A 157 10.93 13.06 -3.16
C GLU A 157 9.66 13.84 -2.76
N LEU A 158 9.22 13.69 -1.51
CA LEU A 158 7.95 14.21 -1.01
C LEU A 158 8.09 15.54 -0.23
N SER A 159 9.21 16.22 -0.38
CA SER A 159 9.46 17.55 0.23
C SER A 159 8.79 18.68 -0.53
#